data_365d97d62cddccefb170f07aaf2fe611
#
_entry.id   365d97d62cddccefb170f07aaf2fe611
#
_cell.length_a   1.000
_cell.length_b   1.000
_cell.length_c   1.000
_cell.angle_alpha   90.00
_cell.angle_beta   90.00
_cell.angle_gamma   90.00
#
_symmetry.space_group_name_H-M   'P 1'
#
loop_
_entity.id
_entity.type
_entity.pdbx_description
1 polymer ?
#
loop_
_entity_poly.entity_id
_entity_poly.type
_entity_poly.pdbx_seq_one_letter_code
_entity_poly.pdbx_strand_id
1 'polypeptide(L)'
;MVRELHTAGRFQGEGTQMRVGDRKGISQRQRSQRVTAALALLVVAAYAPGSAAQEDDLASAAPPERRLPSDWSFEFGGGALALPSFPGAASTKVIPLPWVDLHYKDRLFLSPISGLGVNLVTVPGARLGVALLPDLGRSASSNNRLRGWGDIGAGADLRLFGQLQVIGPVAVLAAVRRQLGGGNGTVVDGGLTGTLRLLPHLILTATGTVTWANARYTQAYFGVDAEQSATALSFGSVVPTFAAGAGLRDTSLALSASLRLDHHWSVQSIARAEVLLGDAGRSPLTEQRLQLTFGGFLAYRL
;
A
#
# COMPACT_ATOMS: atom_id res chain seq x y z
N MET A 1 -23.55 -39.91 -71.65
CA MET A 1 -22.70 -41.07 -71.88
C MET A 1 -22.05 -41.37 -70.50
N VAL A 2 -22.68 -42.19 -69.65
CA VAL A 2 -22.32 -43.58 -69.35
C VAL A 2 -20.95 -43.62 -68.64
N ARG A 3 -20.79 -44.02 -67.37
CA ARG A 3 -21.13 -45.16 -66.49
C ARG A 3 -20.50 -44.86 -65.11
N GLU A 4 -21.18 -45.00 -64.06
CA GLU A 4 -21.33 -46.17 -63.16
C GLU A 4 -20.04 -46.97 -62.86
N LEU A 5 -19.73 -47.17 -61.66
CA LEU A 5 -19.93 -48.37 -60.79
C LEU A 5 -19.11 -48.31 -59.51
N HIS A 6 -19.77 -48.39 -58.40
CA HIS A 6 -19.68 -49.45 -57.34
C HIS A 6 -18.29 -49.79 -56.79
N THR A 7 -18.10 -49.69 -55.51
CA THR A 7 -18.30 -50.81 -54.60
C THR A 7 -18.09 -50.42 -53.10
N ALA A 8 -19.02 -50.83 -52.37
CA ALA A 8 -19.17 -51.21 -50.99
C ALA A 8 -17.90 -51.58 -50.15
N GLY A 9 -17.95 -51.23 -48.90
CA GLY A 9 -17.56 -52.18 -47.86
C GLY A 9 -16.66 -51.63 -46.76
N ARG A 10 -17.07 -51.37 -45.64
CA ARG A 10 -17.03 -52.16 -44.40
C ARG A 10 -16.97 -51.28 -43.17
N PHE A 11 -17.93 -51.49 -42.34
CA PHE A 11 -17.93 -51.13 -40.91
C PHE A 11 -16.69 -51.70 -40.22
N GLN A 12 -16.04 -50.83 -39.44
CA GLN A 12 -15.47 -51.28 -38.17
C GLN A 12 -15.43 -50.11 -37.19
N GLY A 13 -16.11 -50.24 -36.08
CA GLY A 13 -16.12 -49.33 -34.98
C GLY A 13 -14.89 -49.51 -34.13
N GLU A 14 -14.44 -48.43 -33.59
CA GLU A 14 -13.60 -48.33 -32.40
C GLU A 14 -13.85 -46.97 -31.83
N GLY A 15 -14.54 -46.86 -30.73
CA GLY A 15 -13.86 -46.85 -29.46
C GLY A 15 -13.69 -45.40 -29.04
N THR A 16 -14.83 -44.76 -28.62
CA THR A 16 -14.80 -43.46 -27.90
C THR A 16 -14.01 -43.69 -26.60
N GLN A 17 -12.73 -43.31 -26.56
CA GLN A 17 -12.01 -43.08 -25.33
C GLN A 17 -12.25 -41.64 -24.87
N MET A 18 -13.16 -41.48 -23.93
CA MET A 18 -13.22 -40.29 -23.07
C MET A 18 -11.89 -40.13 -22.30
N ARG A 19 -11.11 -39.12 -22.62
CA ARG A 19 -10.02 -38.65 -21.77
C ARG A 19 -10.61 -38.07 -20.51
N VAL A 20 -10.68 -38.85 -19.47
CA VAL A 20 -10.78 -38.43 -18.08
C VAL A 20 -9.39 -37.92 -17.66
N GLY A 21 -9.19 -36.62 -17.68
CA GLY A 21 -7.92 -36.03 -17.24
C GLY A 21 -7.96 -34.52 -17.36
N ASP A 22 -8.62 -33.85 -16.43
CA ASP A 22 -8.17 -32.54 -15.92
C ASP A 22 -9.13 -31.96 -14.86
N ARG A 23 -9.44 -32.73 -13.83
CA ARG A 23 -10.15 -32.17 -12.66
C ARG A 23 -9.25 -31.92 -11.44
N LYS A 24 -7.94 -32.09 -11.55
CA LYS A 24 -7.02 -31.87 -10.41
C LYS A 24 -6.34 -30.49 -10.38
N GLY A 25 -6.34 -29.76 -11.48
CA GLY A 25 -5.66 -28.45 -11.56
C GLY A 25 -6.42 -27.29 -10.90
N ILE A 26 -7.76 -27.35 -10.87
CA ILE A 26 -8.60 -26.25 -10.37
C ILE A 26 -8.65 -26.22 -8.83
N SER A 27 -8.50 -27.36 -8.17
CA SER A 27 -8.58 -27.42 -6.71
C SER A 27 -7.33 -26.90 -5.98
N GLN A 28 -6.15 -26.96 -6.61
CA GLN A 28 -4.92 -26.47 -5.97
C GLN A 28 -4.80 -24.93 -6.03
N ARG A 29 -5.24 -24.30 -7.13
CA ARG A 29 -5.26 -22.82 -7.21
C ARG A 29 -6.28 -22.19 -6.24
N GLN A 30 -7.44 -22.81 -6.07
CA GLN A 30 -8.44 -22.33 -5.10
C GLN A 30 -8.02 -22.59 -3.65
N ARG A 31 -7.26 -23.65 -3.38
CA ARG A 31 -6.72 -23.91 -2.02
C ARG A 31 -5.59 -22.94 -1.67
N SER A 32 -4.71 -22.59 -2.61
CA SER A 32 -3.66 -21.60 -2.35
C SER A 32 -4.24 -20.21 -2.08
N GLN A 33 -5.28 -19.79 -2.80
CA GLN A 33 -5.96 -18.53 -2.53
C GLN A 33 -6.69 -18.49 -1.17
N ARG A 34 -7.24 -19.61 -0.72
CA ARG A 34 -7.90 -19.71 0.60
C ARG A 34 -6.91 -19.76 1.76
N VAL A 35 -5.75 -20.36 1.57
CA VAL A 35 -4.68 -20.38 2.58
C VAL A 35 -4.01 -19.03 2.71
N THR A 36 -3.82 -18.29 1.60
CA THR A 36 -3.29 -16.90 1.61
C THR A 36 -4.27 -15.95 2.28
N ALA A 37 -5.58 -16.13 2.10
CA ALA A 37 -6.60 -15.31 2.76
C ALA A 37 -6.71 -15.60 4.27
N ALA A 38 -6.46 -16.84 4.71
CA ALA A 38 -6.53 -17.20 6.12
C ALA A 38 -5.29 -16.76 6.92
N LEU A 39 -4.10 -16.69 6.31
CA LEU A 39 -2.92 -16.09 6.95
C LEU A 39 -2.97 -14.56 6.98
N ALA A 40 -3.70 -13.93 6.05
CA ALA A 40 -3.87 -12.48 6.03
C ALA A 40 -4.74 -11.96 7.19
N LEU A 41 -5.53 -12.80 7.84
CA LEU A 41 -6.38 -12.41 8.98
C LEU A 41 -5.62 -12.32 10.31
N LEU A 42 -4.38 -12.78 10.38
CA LEU A 42 -3.58 -12.80 11.62
C LEU A 42 -2.53 -11.69 11.71
N VAL A 43 -2.36 -10.90 10.64
CA VAL A 43 -1.39 -9.79 10.58
C VAL A 43 -2.11 -8.54 10.13
N VAL A 44 -2.84 -7.92 11.06
CA VAL A 44 -3.59 -6.70 10.79
C VAL A 44 -2.92 -5.56 11.49
N ALA A 45 -2.56 -4.54 10.70
CA ALA A 45 -2.39 -3.26 11.31
C ALA A 45 -1.87 -2.07 10.55
N ALA A 46 -2.11 -0.99 10.86
CA ALA A 46 -2.34 0.37 10.74
C ALA A 46 -1.41 1.38 10.25
N TYR A 47 -1.94 2.40 9.96
CA TYR A 47 -1.30 3.70 9.77
C TYR A 47 -1.92 4.69 10.77
N ALA A 48 -1.20 5.05 11.83
CA ALA A 48 -1.51 6.22 12.62
C ALA A 48 -0.24 7.06 12.74
N PRO A 49 -0.31 8.37 12.51
CA PRO A 49 0.71 9.26 13.01
C PRO A 49 0.70 9.11 14.55
N GLY A 50 1.85 8.77 15.11
CA GLY A 50 2.00 8.40 16.50
C GLY A 50 1.24 9.30 17.49
N SER A 51 0.39 8.69 18.27
CA SER A 51 -0.04 9.21 19.56
C SER A 51 1.00 8.77 20.60
N ALA A 52 2.17 9.37 20.57
CA ALA A 52 3.20 9.17 21.58
C ALA A 52 2.89 9.92 22.91
N ALA A 53 1.76 10.62 22.97
CA ALA A 53 1.47 11.53 24.08
C ALA A 53 0.74 10.91 25.27
N GLN A 54 0.58 9.58 25.35
CA GLN A 54 -0.18 8.98 26.46
C GLN A 54 0.45 7.71 27.05
N GLU A 55 1.73 7.46 26.81
CA GLU A 55 2.40 6.26 27.33
C GLU A 55 2.96 6.40 28.77
N ASP A 56 3.02 7.60 29.33
CA ASP A 56 3.74 7.81 30.61
C ASP A 56 2.93 7.57 31.89
N ASP A 57 1.60 7.43 31.84
CA ASP A 57 0.80 7.44 33.08
C ASP A 57 0.46 6.06 33.70
N LEU A 58 0.81 4.93 33.08
CA LEU A 58 0.44 3.61 33.62
C LEU A 58 1.61 2.64 33.90
N ALA A 59 2.84 3.10 33.83
CA ALA A 59 4.01 2.27 34.16
C ALA A 59 4.46 2.34 35.66
N SER A 60 3.60 2.76 36.59
CA SER A 60 3.95 2.92 37.97
C SER A 60 3.52 1.74 38.83
N ALA A 61 4.30 0.65 38.82
CA ALA A 61 4.32 -0.36 39.87
C ALA A 61 5.70 -1.00 40.09
N ALA A 62 6.80 -0.37 39.64
CA ALA A 62 8.15 -0.72 40.07
C ALA A 62 8.79 0.47 40.78
N PRO A 63 9.71 0.28 41.78
CA PRO A 63 10.36 1.39 42.42
C PRO A 63 11.08 2.24 41.39
N PRO A 64 11.02 3.57 41.49
CA PRO A 64 11.52 4.44 40.42
C PRO A 64 13.05 4.41 40.41
N GLU A 65 13.65 3.69 39.53
CA GLU A 65 14.89 4.17 38.93
C GLU A 65 14.52 5.47 38.21
N ARG A 66 14.91 6.61 38.77
CA ARG A 66 14.78 7.93 38.13
C ARG A 66 15.66 7.96 36.91
N ARG A 67 15.23 7.35 35.84
CA ARG A 67 15.62 7.76 34.48
C ARG A 67 14.82 9.02 34.20
N LEU A 68 15.51 10.15 34.05
CA LEU A 68 14.91 11.36 33.53
C LEU A 68 14.18 10.94 32.21
N PRO A 69 12.91 11.35 31.99
CA PRO A 69 12.24 11.09 30.72
C PRO A 69 13.18 11.62 29.65
N SER A 70 13.72 10.79 28.80
CA SER A 70 14.51 11.27 27.69
C SER A 70 13.52 11.95 26.75
N ASP A 71 13.78 13.21 26.41
CA ASP A 71 13.00 13.95 25.43
C ASP A 71 12.96 13.24 24.06
N TRP A 72 13.76 12.21 23.91
CA TRP A 72 13.92 11.39 22.72
C TRP A 72 13.39 9.99 22.94
N SER A 73 12.62 9.49 21.99
CA SER A 73 12.36 8.07 21.83
C SER A 73 12.97 7.58 20.52
N PHE A 74 13.62 6.45 20.55
CA PHE A 74 14.29 5.87 19.39
C PHE A 74 14.02 4.38 19.29
N GLU A 75 13.46 3.97 18.16
CA GLU A 75 13.30 2.56 17.79
C GLU A 75 14.02 2.30 16.46
N PHE A 76 14.71 1.18 16.38
CA PHE A 76 15.35 0.72 15.14
C PHE A 76 15.14 -0.76 14.95
N GLY A 77 15.18 -1.18 13.71
CA GLY A 77 14.94 -2.59 13.37
C GLY A 77 14.88 -2.82 11.87
N GLY A 78 14.14 -3.81 11.49
CA GLY A 78 13.96 -4.13 10.08
C GLY A 78 12.75 -5.00 9.82
N GLY A 79 12.38 -5.05 8.56
CA GLY A 79 11.25 -5.83 8.09
C GLY A 79 11.11 -5.80 6.59
N ALA A 80 9.90 -6.07 6.11
CA ALA A 80 9.62 -6.03 4.69
C ALA A 80 8.19 -5.55 4.41
N LEU A 81 8.01 -4.95 3.23
CA LEU A 81 6.71 -4.62 2.65
C LEU A 81 6.49 -5.44 1.38
N ALA A 82 5.33 -6.08 1.30
CA ALA A 82 4.77 -6.64 0.08
C ALA A 82 3.73 -5.65 -0.45
N LEU A 83 3.97 -5.11 -1.63
CA LEU A 83 3.12 -4.08 -2.25
C LEU A 83 3.03 -4.29 -3.76
N PRO A 84 2.04 -3.71 -4.45
CA PRO A 84 1.95 -3.77 -5.90
C PRO A 84 3.25 -3.27 -6.55
N SER A 85 3.67 -3.90 -7.65
CA SER A 85 4.91 -3.54 -8.36
C SER A 85 4.90 -2.09 -8.87
N PHE A 86 3.72 -1.59 -9.23
CA PHE A 86 3.40 -0.20 -9.53
C PHE A 86 1.91 0.06 -9.22
N PRO A 87 1.45 1.32 -9.13
CA PRO A 87 0.03 1.61 -8.90
C PRO A 87 -0.85 1.03 -10.01
N GLY A 88 -1.75 0.11 -9.65
CA GLY A 88 -2.60 -0.61 -10.61
C GLY A 88 -2.06 -1.97 -11.05
N ALA A 89 -0.87 -2.40 -10.63
CA ALA A 89 -0.32 -3.71 -10.98
C ALA A 89 -1.11 -4.87 -10.34
N ALA A 90 -1.22 -5.97 -11.08
CA ALA A 90 -1.67 -7.25 -10.53
C ALA A 90 -0.54 -8.02 -9.84
N SER A 91 0.71 -7.69 -10.15
CA SER A 91 1.90 -8.30 -9.56
C SER A 91 2.32 -7.60 -8.26
N THR A 92 2.85 -8.38 -7.32
CA THR A 92 3.35 -7.90 -6.04
C THR A 92 4.87 -8.00 -6.00
N LYS A 93 5.52 -7.00 -5.43
CA LYS A 93 6.95 -7.02 -5.09
C LYS A 93 7.12 -6.95 -3.57
N VAL A 94 8.18 -7.58 -3.07
CA VAL A 94 8.58 -7.49 -1.67
C VAL A 94 9.86 -6.66 -1.60
N ILE A 95 9.84 -5.63 -0.75
CA ILE A 95 11.01 -4.78 -0.50
C ILE A 95 11.41 -4.89 0.96
N PRO A 96 12.67 -5.21 1.27
CA PRO A 96 13.19 -5.08 2.63
C PRO A 96 13.32 -3.60 2.98
N LEU A 97 12.95 -3.24 4.20
CA LEU A 97 13.05 -1.87 4.70
C LEU A 97 13.63 -1.85 6.10
N PRO A 98 14.56 -0.92 6.40
CA PRO A 98 14.92 -0.63 7.76
C PRO A 98 13.74 0.02 8.49
N TRP A 99 13.59 -0.29 9.76
CA TRP A 99 12.73 0.44 10.68
C TRP A 99 13.58 1.42 11.46
N VAL A 100 13.29 2.69 11.34
CA VAL A 100 13.91 3.76 12.12
C VAL A 100 12.80 4.71 12.51
N ASP A 101 12.45 4.71 13.79
CA ASP A 101 11.43 5.59 14.35
C ASP A 101 12.07 6.43 15.43
N LEU A 102 12.07 7.74 15.26
CA LEU A 102 12.72 8.72 16.13
C LEU A 102 11.71 9.83 16.42
N HIS A 103 11.50 10.11 17.70
CA HIS A 103 10.68 11.22 18.13
C HIS A 103 11.43 12.11 19.14
N TYR A 104 11.19 13.41 19.04
CA TYR A 104 11.64 14.39 20.00
C TYR A 104 10.47 15.25 20.47
N LYS A 105 10.07 15.09 21.75
CA LYS A 105 9.02 15.90 22.42
C LYS A 105 7.77 16.11 21.58
N ASP A 106 7.21 15.15 20.92
CA ASP A 106 6.06 15.34 20.01
C ASP A 106 6.23 16.44 18.93
N ARG A 107 7.42 17.00 18.79
CA ARG A 107 7.69 18.07 17.82
C ARG A 107 8.37 17.59 16.57
N LEU A 108 9.45 16.81 16.72
CA LEU A 108 10.17 16.24 15.57
C LEU A 108 9.91 14.75 15.50
N PHE A 109 9.77 14.25 14.30
CA PHE A 109 9.66 12.82 14.07
C PHE A 109 10.37 12.40 12.78
N LEU A 110 10.90 11.19 12.79
CA LEU A 110 11.39 10.47 11.62
C LEU A 110 10.84 9.05 11.68
N SER A 111 10.11 8.63 10.66
CA SER A 111 9.52 7.30 10.62
C SER A 111 9.53 6.79 9.18
N PRO A 112 9.68 5.47 8.93
CA PRO A 112 9.63 4.90 7.58
C PRO A 112 8.32 5.20 6.86
N ILE A 113 7.27 5.45 7.62
CA ILE A 113 5.90 5.62 7.12
C ILE A 113 5.52 7.10 7.02
N SER A 114 5.84 7.89 8.05
CA SER A 114 5.45 9.31 8.12
C SER A 114 6.48 10.25 7.52
N GLY A 115 7.68 9.73 7.22
CA GLY A 115 8.80 10.53 6.74
C GLY A 115 9.48 11.33 7.86
N LEU A 116 10.27 12.33 7.48
CA LEU A 116 10.89 13.30 8.37
C LEU A 116 9.95 14.50 8.51
N GLY A 117 9.53 14.82 9.73
CA GLY A 117 8.54 15.88 9.90
C GLY A 117 8.61 16.63 11.21
N VAL A 118 7.81 17.70 11.25
CA VAL A 118 7.66 18.61 12.39
C VAL A 118 6.17 18.79 12.67
N ASN A 119 5.78 18.60 13.92
CA ASN A 119 4.47 19.03 14.39
C ASN A 119 4.54 20.52 14.74
N LEU A 120 3.86 21.35 13.95
CA LEU A 120 3.80 22.80 14.13
C LEU A 120 2.89 23.19 15.29
N VAL A 121 1.78 22.46 15.42
CA VAL A 121 0.80 22.63 16.48
C VAL A 121 0.50 21.26 17.05
N THR A 122 0.63 21.14 18.37
CA THR A 122 0.21 19.95 19.13
C THR A 122 -0.53 20.44 20.36
N VAL A 123 -1.83 20.20 20.40
CA VAL A 123 -2.71 20.50 21.53
C VAL A 123 -3.58 19.26 21.81
N PRO A 124 -4.16 19.12 23.01
CA PRO A 124 -5.03 18.00 23.29
C PRO A 124 -6.11 17.81 22.21
N GLY A 125 -6.13 16.67 21.56
CA GLY A 125 -7.08 16.33 20.51
C GLY A 125 -6.80 16.93 19.12
N ALA A 126 -5.78 17.76 18.92
CA ALA A 126 -5.47 18.31 17.60
C ALA A 126 -3.97 18.38 17.31
N ARG A 127 -3.60 18.03 16.09
CA ARG A 127 -2.23 18.07 15.58
C ARG A 127 -2.20 18.65 14.16
N LEU A 128 -1.24 19.53 13.88
CA LEU A 128 -0.95 20.05 12.56
C LEU A 128 0.56 19.98 12.35
N GLY A 129 1.01 19.52 11.19
CA GLY A 129 2.44 19.41 10.92
C GLY A 129 2.78 19.36 9.45
N VAL A 130 4.08 19.37 9.18
CA VAL A 130 4.66 19.19 7.84
C VAL A 130 5.66 18.05 7.87
N ALA A 131 5.77 17.32 6.76
CA ALA A 131 6.71 16.23 6.62
C ALA A 131 7.24 16.12 5.19
N LEU A 132 8.44 15.56 5.06
CA LEU A 132 9.02 15.11 3.79
C LEU A 132 9.00 13.58 3.79
N LEU A 133 8.37 13.00 2.78
CA LEU A 133 8.31 11.56 2.56
C LEU A 133 9.14 11.22 1.32
N PRO A 134 9.87 10.10 1.32
CA PRO A 134 10.53 9.64 0.10
C PRO A 134 9.48 9.21 -0.93
N ASP A 135 9.63 9.69 -2.16
CA ASP A 135 8.92 9.18 -3.34
C ASP A 135 9.90 8.32 -4.14
N LEU A 136 9.64 7.03 -4.19
CA LEU A 136 10.50 6.08 -4.90
C LEU A 136 10.31 6.14 -6.42
N GLY A 137 9.33 6.91 -6.90
CA GLY A 137 8.99 6.98 -8.30
C GLY A 137 8.47 5.66 -8.87
N ARG A 138 8.63 5.50 -10.19
CA ARG A 138 8.28 4.29 -10.93
C ARG A 138 9.34 4.01 -11.98
N SER A 139 9.97 2.82 -11.96
CA SER A 139 10.87 2.42 -13.02
C SER A 139 10.15 1.59 -14.08
N ALA A 140 10.33 1.94 -15.35
CA ALA A 140 9.82 1.19 -16.49
C ALA A 140 10.42 -0.22 -16.58
N SER A 141 11.60 -0.44 -16.02
CA SER A 141 12.26 -1.75 -15.98
C SER A 141 11.70 -2.68 -14.90
N SER A 142 10.91 -2.17 -13.95
CA SER A 142 10.39 -2.95 -12.83
C SER A 142 9.30 -3.96 -13.23
N ASN A 143 8.68 -3.78 -14.40
CA ASN A 143 7.65 -4.66 -14.91
C ASN A 143 7.61 -4.61 -16.45
N ASN A 144 7.47 -5.77 -17.10
CA ASN A 144 7.41 -5.86 -18.56
C ASN A 144 6.28 -5.00 -19.16
N ARG A 145 5.18 -4.80 -18.44
CA ARG A 145 4.07 -3.96 -18.87
C ARG A 145 4.41 -2.47 -18.90
N LEU A 146 5.42 -2.04 -18.18
CA LEU A 146 5.87 -0.64 -18.16
C LEU A 146 6.96 -0.34 -19.20
N ARG A 147 7.32 -1.30 -20.05
CA ARG A 147 8.28 -1.07 -21.14
C ARG A 147 7.74 -0.03 -22.10
N GLY A 148 8.51 1.02 -22.33
CA GLY A 148 8.12 2.14 -23.21
C GLY A 148 7.39 3.29 -22.50
N TRP A 149 7.12 3.19 -21.20
CA TRP A 149 6.37 4.23 -20.46
C TRP A 149 7.25 5.31 -19.85
N GLY A 150 8.56 5.13 -19.89
CA GLY A 150 9.53 6.00 -19.22
C GLY A 150 9.52 5.84 -17.69
N ASP A 151 10.58 6.29 -17.09
CA ASP A 151 10.74 6.32 -15.63
C ASP A 151 10.08 7.56 -15.05
N ILE A 152 9.43 7.41 -13.90
CA ILE A 152 9.10 8.53 -13.03
C ILE A 152 10.23 8.57 -12.00
N GLY A 153 11.07 9.60 -12.05
CA GLY A 153 12.23 9.72 -11.17
C GLY A 153 11.85 9.69 -9.70
N ALA A 154 12.75 9.19 -8.87
CA ALA A 154 12.62 9.32 -7.42
C ALA A 154 12.64 10.79 -7.00
N GLY A 155 11.95 11.12 -5.93
CA GLY A 155 11.83 12.48 -5.42
C GLY A 155 11.43 12.47 -3.94
N ALA A 156 10.77 13.53 -3.53
CA ALA A 156 10.18 13.64 -2.20
C ALA A 156 8.76 14.23 -2.28
N ASP A 157 7.91 13.84 -1.37
CA ASP A 157 6.61 14.44 -1.16
C ASP A 157 6.66 15.39 0.02
N LEU A 158 6.40 16.68 -0.22
CA LEU A 158 6.12 17.63 0.86
C LEU A 158 4.67 17.45 1.28
N ARG A 159 4.45 17.09 2.53
CA ARG A 159 3.14 16.81 3.12
C ARG A 159 2.82 17.85 4.20
N LEU A 160 1.72 18.57 4.03
CA LEU A 160 1.04 19.28 5.11
C LEU A 160 -0.08 18.36 5.62
N PHE A 161 -0.15 18.13 6.92
CA PHE A 161 -1.15 17.24 7.49
C PHE A 161 -1.78 17.82 8.75
N GLY A 162 -3.03 17.43 8.99
CA GLY A 162 -3.77 17.75 10.21
C GLY A 162 -4.59 16.55 10.68
N GLN A 163 -4.75 16.49 11.99
CA GLN A 163 -5.60 15.51 12.66
C GLN A 163 -6.37 16.21 13.76
N LEU A 164 -7.66 15.89 13.87
CA LEU A 164 -8.54 16.43 14.91
C LEU A 164 -9.34 15.28 15.52
N GLN A 165 -9.18 15.06 16.81
CA GLN A 165 -9.97 14.09 17.57
C GLN A 165 -11.41 14.59 17.66
N VAL A 166 -12.36 13.73 17.30
CA VAL A 166 -13.79 14.10 17.24
C VAL A 166 -14.55 13.46 18.37
N ILE A 167 -14.39 12.15 18.57
CA ILE A 167 -15.10 11.42 19.62
C ILE A 167 -14.30 10.18 20.04
N GLY A 168 -14.08 10.03 21.35
CA GLY A 168 -13.34 8.90 21.90
C GLY A 168 -12.02 8.66 21.16
N PRO A 169 -11.75 7.44 20.66
CA PRO A 169 -10.52 7.12 19.94
C PRO A 169 -10.50 7.55 18.46
N VAL A 170 -11.56 8.21 17.98
CA VAL A 170 -11.74 8.54 16.57
C VAL A 170 -11.31 9.97 16.27
N ALA A 171 -10.49 10.13 15.24
CA ALA A 171 -10.05 11.43 14.72
C ALA A 171 -10.31 11.55 13.22
N VAL A 172 -10.60 12.77 12.77
CA VAL A 172 -10.58 13.17 11.35
C VAL A 172 -9.14 13.48 10.97
N LEU A 173 -8.73 13.08 9.80
CA LEU A 173 -7.43 13.42 9.21
C LEU A 173 -7.61 14.09 7.86
N ALA A 174 -6.72 15.02 7.55
CA ALA A 174 -6.58 15.62 6.24
C ALA A 174 -5.11 15.86 5.93
N ALA A 175 -4.72 15.69 4.66
CA ALA A 175 -3.38 16.02 4.22
C ALA A 175 -3.38 16.49 2.77
N VAL A 176 -2.42 17.38 2.48
CA VAL A 176 -2.06 17.77 1.11
C VAL A 176 -0.62 17.35 0.88
N ARG A 177 -0.37 16.60 -0.18
CA ARG A 177 0.96 16.18 -0.60
C ARG A 177 1.32 16.82 -1.93
N ARG A 178 2.49 17.42 -2.00
CA ARG A 178 3.07 17.96 -3.21
C ARG A 178 4.33 17.19 -3.57
N GLN A 179 4.34 16.54 -4.71
CA GLN A 179 5.54 15.88 -5.22
C GLN A 179 6.58 16.91 -5.64
N LEU A 180 7.80 16.73 -5.13
CA LEU A 180 8.99 17.53 -5.45
C LEU A 180 9.92 16.65 -6.31
N GLY A 181 9.75 16.71 -7.63
CA GLY A 181 10.40 15.82 -8.60
C GLY A 181 9.41 14.85 -9.23
N GLY A 182 9.89 13.94 -10.06
CA GLY A 182 9.08 12.88 -10.67
C GLY A 182 7.83 13.39 -11.39
N GLY A 183 6.68 13.04 -10.89
CA GLY A 183 5.38 13.40 -11.49
C GLY A 183 4.91 14.82 -11.24
N ASN A 184 5.55 15.59 -10.33
CA ASN A 184 5.18 16.97 -9.97
C ASN A 184 3.68 17.18 -9.65
N GLY A 185 3.03 16.15 -9.14
CA GLY A 185 1.60 16.14 -8.85
C GLY A 185 1.23 16.72 -7.48
N THR A 186 -0.06 16.89 -7.25
CA THR A 186 -0.64 17.24 -5.95
C THR A 186 -1.73 16.24 -5.62
N VAL A 187 -1.70 15.76 -4.39
CA VAL A 187 -2.65 14.77 -3.87
C VAL A 187 -3.24 15.30 -2.58
N VAL A 188 -4.54 15.11 -2.40
CA VAL A 188 -5.27 15.51 -1.18
C VAL A 188 -5.91 14.26 -0.60
N ASP A 189 -5.63 14.01 0.67
CA ASP A 189 -6.16 12.90 1.43
C ASP A 189 -7.14 13.44 2.50
N GLY A 190 -8.26 12.79 2.66
CA GLY A 190 -9.20 13.03 3.75
C GLY A 190 -9.68 11.70 4.32
N GLY A 191 -9.91 11.64 5.62
CA GLY A 191 -10.34 10.37 6.20
C GLY A 191 -10.58 10.39 7.71
N LEU A 192 -10.76 9.18 8.22
CA LEU A 192 -10.96 8.91 9.65
C LEU A 192 -9.92 7.90 10.11
N THR A 193 -9.45 8.07 11.34
CA THR A 193 -8.60 7.11 12.01
C THR A 193 -9.14 6.82 13.40
N GLY A 194 -9.02 5.58 13.83
CA GLY A 194 -9.40 5.16 15.17
C GLY A 194 -8.31 4.28 15.77
N THR A 195 -7.87 4.58 16.99
CA THR A 195 -6.84 3.82 17.70
C THR A 195 -7.41 3.21 18.96
N LEU A 196 -7.24 1.90 19.10
CA LEU A 196 -7.72 1.13 20.24
C LEU A 196 -6.55 0.40 20.93
N ARG A 197 -6.41 0.59 22.21
CA ARG A 197 -5.51 -0.24 23.04
C ARG A 197 -6.31 -1.46 23.52
N LEU A 198 -6.14 -2.58 22.83
CA LEU A 198 -6.85 -3.83 23.17
C LEU A 198 -6.27 -4.48 24.42
N LEU A 199 -4.95 -4.40 24.59
CA LEU A 199 -4.21 -4.93 25.72
C LEU A 199 -3.13 -3.90 26.11
N PRO A 200 -2.54 -3.96 27.30
CA PRO A 200 -1.46 -3.05 27.70
C PRO A 200 -0.27 -3.05 26.72
N HIS A 201 -0.09 -4.14 25.99
CA HIS A 201 1.01 -4.35 25.04
C HIS A 201 0.55 -4.42 23.58
N LEU A 202 -0.76 -4.22 23.27
CA LEU A 202 -1.30 -4.32 21.91
C LEU A 202 -2.16 -3.10 21.56
N ILE A 203 -1.68 -2.32 20.61
CA ILE A 203 -2.38 -1.17 20.05
C ILE A 203 -2.79 -1.53 18.63
N LEU A 204 -4.05 -1.33 18.31
CA LEU A 204 -4.60 -1.42 16.96
C LEU A 204 -5.07 -0.05 16.49
N THR A 205 -4.84 0.26 15.22
CA THR A 205 -5.41 1.45 14.60
C THR A 205 -6.02 1.09 13.25
N ALA A 206 -7.16 1.62 12.94
CA ALA A 206 -7.81 1.54 11.65
C ALA A 206 -7.90 2.93 11.04
N THR A 207 -7.55 3.06 9.76
CA THR A 207 -7.59 4.33 9.03
C THR A 207 -8.27 4.15 7.68
N GLY A 208 -9.40 4.81 7.49
CA GLY A 208 -10.08 4.90 6.19
C GLY A 208 -9.77 6.24 5.53
N THR A 209 -9.37 6.23 4.25
CA THR A 209 -9.06 7.46 3.51
C THR A 209 -9.71 7.46 2.14
N VAL A 210 -10.02 8.67 1.66
CA VAL A 210 -10.36 8.98 0.27
C VAL A 210 -9.31 9.93 -0.24
N THR A 211 -8.78 9.64 -1.42
CA THR A 211 -7.69 10.39 -2.04
C THR A 211 -8.15 11.03 -3.34
N TRP A 212 -7.94 12.33 -3.45
CA TRP A 212 -8.08 13.09 -4.69
C TRP A 212 -6.69 13.43 -5.25
N ALA A 213 -6.54 13.38 -6.57
CA ALA A 213 -5.30 13.75 -7.26
C ALA A 213 -5.57 14.75 -8.39
N ASN A 214 -4.64 15.68 -8.60
CA ASN A 214 -4.72 16.59 -9.72
C ASN A 214 -4.34 15.91 -11.04
N ALA A 215 -4.67 16.54 -12.18
CA ALA A 215 -4.41 16.00 -13.51
C ALA A 215 -2.93 15.69 -13.76
N ARG A 216 -1.99 16.47 -13.20
CA ARG A 216 -0.55 16.19 -13.33
C ARG A 216 -0.17 14.86 -12.72
N TYR A 217 -0.62 14.61 -11.50
CA TYR A 217 -0.38 13.34 -10.81
C TYR A 217 -1.00 12.18 -11.60
N THR A 218 -2.29 12.33 -11.92
CA THR A 218 -3.05 11.25 -12.57
C THR A 218 -2.50 10.94 -13.96
N GLN A 219 -2.14 11.97 -14.74
CA GLN A 219 -1.51 11.78 -16.04
C GLN A 219 -0.14 11.11 -15.94
N ALA A 220 0.71 11.48 -14.96
CA ALA A 220 2.05 10.90 -14.81
C ALA A 220 2.00 9.41 -14.44
N TYR A 221 1.06 9.00 -13.60
CA TYR A 221 1.00 7.62 -13.10
C TYR A 221 0.06 6.71 -13.89
N PHE A 222 -0.98 7.26 -14.50
CA PHE A 222 -2.08 6.51 -15.13
C PHE A 222 -2.38 6.94 -16.56
N GLY A 223 -1.82 8.04 -17.05
CA GLY A 223 -1.98 8.51 -18.40
C GLY A 223 -1.15 7.71 -19.41
N VAL A 224 -1.53 7.83 -20.67
CA VAL A 224 -0.85 7.23 -21.83
C VAL A 224 -0.82 8.27 -22.95
N ASP A 225 0.34 8.80 -23.27
CA ASP A 225 0.50 9.69 -24.40
C ASP A 225 0.71 8.94 -25.74
N ALA A 226 0.76 9.67 -26.85
CA ALA A 226 0.90 9.07 -28.17
C ALA A 226 2.27 8.41 -28.38
N GLU A 227 3.34 8.97 -27.80
CA GLU A 227 4.69 8.43 -27.89
C GLU A 227 4.81 7.13 -27.08
N GLN A 228 4.26 7.11 -25.87
CA GLN A 228 4.18 5.91 -25.03
C GLN A 228 3.39 4.79 -25.71
N SER A 229 2.24 5.13 -26.31
CA SER A 229 1.42 4.17 -27.06
C SER A 229 2.17 3.58 -28.26
N ALA A 230 2.86 4.42 -29.04
CA ALA A 230 3.68 3.98 -30.18
C ALA A 230 4.88 3.12 -29.72
N THR A 231 5.53 3.51 -28.62
CA THR A 231 6.66 2.76 -28.06
C THR A 231 6.20 1.41 -27.51
N ALA A 232 5.06 1.35 -26.83
CA ALA A 232 4.48 0.08 -26.36
C ALA A 232 4.20 -0.88 -27.51
N LEU A 233 3.70 -0.36 -28.64
CA LEU A 233 3.46 -1.15 -29.85
C LEU A 233 4.74 -1.76 -30.42
N SER A 234 5.87 -1.03 -30.36
CA SER A 234 7.18 -1.55 -30.82
C SER A 234 7.68 -2.74 -29.96
N PHE A 235 7.19 -2.85 -28.72
CA PHE A 235 7.42 -4.01 -27.84
C PHE A 235 6.31 -5.07 -27.91
N GLY A 236 5.39 -4.96 -28.89
CA GLY A 236 4.31 -5.92 -29.08
C GLY A 236 3.10 -5.73 -28.16
N SER A 237 3.01 -4.60 -27.46
CA SER A 237 1.88 -4.28 -26.58
C SER A 237 0.99 -3.22 -27.21
N VAL A 238 -0.29 -3.54 -27.42
CA VAL A 238 -1.29 -2.57 -27.89
C VAL A 238 -1.92 -1.88 -26.69
N VAL A 239 -1.56 -0.63 -26.46
CA VAL A 239 -2.11 0.17 -25.36
C VAL A 239 -2.63 1.49 -25.94
N PRO A 240 -3.94 1.78 -25.81
CA PRO A 240 -4.52 3.01 -26.35
C PRO A 240 -4.05 4.24 -25.58
N THR A 241 -4.00 5.38 -26.24
CA THR A 241 -3.79 6.67 -25.58
C THR A 241 -4.88 6.92 -24.56
N PHE A 242 -4.51 7.51 -23.41
CA PHE A 242 -5.43 7.78 -22.33
C PHE A 242 -5.04 9.08 -21.63
N ALA A 243 -5.91 10.08 -21.74
CA ALA A 243 -5.74 11.35 -21.02
C ALA A 243 -6.40 11.23 -19.64
N ALA A 244 -5.57 11.14 -18.59
CA ALA A 244 -6.04 11.03 -17.21
C ALA A 244 -6.21 12.41 -16.59
N GLY A 245 -7.44 12.75 -16.19
CA GLY A 245 -7.81 14.01 -15.56
C GLY A 245 -7.66 14.03 -14.05
N ALA A 246 -7.94 15.18 -13.45
CA ALA A 246 -8.05 15.31 -11.99
C ALA A 246 -9.33 14.62 -11.48
N GLY A 247 -9.25 14.02 -10.28
CA GLY A 247 -10.43 13.40 -9.68
C GLY A 247 -10.10 12.53 -8.48
N LEU A 248 -11.09 11.79 -8.00
CA LEU A 248 -10.90 10.78 -6.97
C LEU A 248 -10.01 9.67 -7.53
N ARG A 249 -8.84 9.49 -6.90
CA ARG A 249 -7.83 8.50 -7.30
C ARG A 249 -8.11 7.14 -6.68
N ASP A 250 -8.38 7.11 -5.37
CA ASP A 250 -8.62 5.88 -4.63
C ASP A 250 -9.42 6.10 -3.34
N THR A 251 -9.87 5.01 -2.79
CA THR A 251 -10.26 4.89 -1.39
C THR A 251 -9.51 3.73 -0.77
N SER A 252 -9.15 3.85 0.52
CA SER A 252 -8.40 2.80 1.19
C SER A 252 -8.81 2.59 2.64
N LEU A 253 -8.60 1.36 3.10
CA LEU A 253 -8.64 1.00 4.50
C LEU A 253 -7.28 0.43 4.87
N ALA A 254 -6.64 1.04 5.85
CA ALA A 254 -5.43 0.55 6.47
C ALA A 254 -5.70 0.12 7.89
N LEU A 255 -5.07 -0.94 8.27
CA LEU A 255 -5.13 -1.49 9.62
C LEU A 255 -3.71 -1.68 10.14
N SER A 256 -3.33 -1.34 11.45
CA SER A 256 -2.03 -1.54 12.11
C SER A 256 -2.14 -2.20 13.48
N ALA A 257 -1.14 -3.00 13.84
CA ALA A 257 -0.89 -3.44 15.19
C ALA A 257 0.55 -3.16 15.60
N SER A 258 0.67 -2.56 16.72
CA SER A 258 1.91 -2.47 17.45
C SER A 258 1.80 -3.42 18.65
N LEU A 259 2.59 -4.48 18.62
CA LEU A 259 2.66 -5.47 19.69
C LEU A 259 4.00 -5.33 20.40
N ARG A 260 3.98 -4.89 21.65
CA ARG A 260 5.17 -4.88 22.52
C ARG A 260 5.39 -6.29 23.08
N LEU A 261 6.55 -6.87 22.79
CA LEU A 261 6.92 -8.19 23.28
C LEU A 261 7.51 -8.11 24.69
N ASP A 262 8.35 -7.11 24.93
CA ASP A 262 8.98 -6.80 26.22
C ASP A 262 9.30 -5.30 26.33
N HIS A 263 10.22 -4.91 27.21
CA HIS A 263 10.62 -3.51 27.41
C HIS A 263 11.35 -2.89 26.22
N HIS A 264 11.96 -3.71 25.35
CA HIS A 264 12.80 -3.25 24.25
C HIS A 264 12.24 -3.69 22.89
N TRP A 265 11.62 -4.85 22.77
CA TRP A 265 11.21 -5.41 21.50
C TRP A 265 9.73 -5.18 21.21
N SER A 266 9.46 -4.76 19.98
CA SER A 266 8.10 -4.62 19.45
C SER A 266 8.00 -5.20 18.04
N VAL A 267 6.81 -5.69 17.69
CA VAL A 267 6.44 -6.08 16.35
C VAL A 267 5.45 -5.05 15.82
N GLN A 268 5.81 -4.48 14.68
CA GLN A 268 4.95 -3.58 13.92
C GLN A 268 4.45 -4.30 12.68
N SER A 269 3.16 -4.22 12.42
CA SER A 269 2.61 -4.81 11.22
C SER A 269 1.62 -3.88 10.52
N ILE A 270 1.43 -4.01 9.20
CA ILE A 270 0.55 -3.18 8.39
C ILE A 270 -0.17 -4.01 7.33
N ALA A 271 -1.46 -3.75 7.16
CA ALA A 271 -2.25 -4.24 6.05
C ALA A 271 -3.08 -3.09 5.47
N ARG A 272 -3.02 -2.87 4.17
CA ARG A 272 -3.79 -1.85 3.47
C ARG A 272 -4.47 -2.45 2.26
N ALA A 273 -5.75 -2.19 2.13
CA ALA A 273 -6.53 -2.42 0.94
C ALA A 273 -6.90 -1.06 0.33
N GLU A 274 -6.56 -0.86 -0.93
CA GLU A 274 -6.82 0.36 -1.69
C GLU A 274 -7.58 0.01 -2.96
N VAL A 275 -8.64 0.75 -3.28
CA VAL A 275 -9.40 0.58 -4.51
C VAL A 275 -9.22 1.81 -5.38
N LEU A 276 -8.60 1.63 -6.55
CA LEU A 276 -8.42 2.69 -7.53
C LEU A 276 -9.77 3.11 -8.15
N LEU A 277 -10.01 4.41 -8.20
CA LEU A 277 -11.23 5.04 -8.66
C LEU A 277 -10.97 5.94 -9.88
N GLY A 278 -12.03 6.49 -10.45
CA GLY A 278 -11.94 7.48 -11.52
C GLY A 278 -11.04 7.03 -12.68
N ASP A 279 -10.20 7.94 -13.15
CA ASP A 279 -9.26 7.68 -14.24
C ASP A 279 -8.12 6.74 -13.84
N ALA A 280 -7.71 6.74 -12.57
CA ALA A 280 -6.74 5.76 -12.08
C ALA A 280 -7.26 4.33 -12.22
N GLY A 281 -8.54 4.10 -11.90
CA GLY A 281 -9.16 2.78 -12.04
C GLY A 281 -9.56 2.40 -13.47
N ARG A 282 -9.65 3.38 -14.39
CA ARG A 282 -10.00 3.16 -15.82
C ARG A 282 -8.79 3.12 -16.74
N SER A 283 -7.62 3.48 -16.24
CA SER A 283 -6.39 3.51 -17.01
C SER A 283 -6.11 2.17 -17.67
N PRO A 284 -5.68 2.15 -18.94
CA PRO A 284 -5.22 0.93 -19.59
C PRO A 284 -3.96 0.33 -18.95
N LEU A 285 -3.27 1.08 -18.09
CA LEU A 285 -2.16 0.59 -17.26
C LEU A 285 -2.64 -0.20 -16.04
N THR A 286 -3.86 0.03 -15.57
CA THR A 286 -4.41 -0.60 -14.39
C THR A 286 -4.88 -2.01 -14.70
N GLU A 287 -4.11 -2.99 -14.23
CA GLU A 287 -4.43 -4.42 -14.35
C GLU A 287 -5.43 -4.87 -13.28
N GLN A 288 -5.32 -4.28 -12.09
CA GLN A 288 -6.16 -4.60 -10.95
C GLN A 288 -6.47 -3.34 -10.14
N ARG A 289 -7.75 -3.07 -9.89
CA ARG A 289 -8.17 -1.90 -9.10
C ARG A 289 -7.94 -2.08 -7.61
N LEU A 290 -8.12 -3.30 -7.10
CA LEU A 290 -7.86 -3.62 -5.69
C LEU A 290 -6.37 -3.84 -5.49
N GLN A 291 -5.74 -2.95 -4.76
CA GLN A 291 -4.32 -2.98 -4.44
C GLN A 291 -4.14 -3.36 -2.98
N LEU A 292 -3.33 -4.37 -2.72
CA LEU A 292 -3.08 -4.85 -1.37
C LEU A 292 -1.62 -4.59 -0.99
N THR A 293 -1.41 -4.09 0.22
CA THR A 293 -0.08 -3.90 0.82
C THR A 293 -0.06 -4.56 2.18
N PHE A 294 1.00 -5.30 2.47
CA PHE A 294 1.25 -5.92 3.77
C PHE A 294 2.68 -5.66 4.21
N GLY A 295 2.89 -5.49 5.49
CA GLY A 295 4.21 -5.32 6.04
C GLY A 295 4.33 -5.84 7.45
N GLY A 296 5.55 -6.20 7.83
CA GLY A 296 5.90 -6.62 9.18
C GLY A 296 7.32 -6.21 9.51
N PHE A 297 7.52 -5.72 10.72
CA PHE A 297 8.80 -5.22 11.19
C PHE A 297 9.03 -5.66 12.63
N LEU A 298 10.26 -5.98 12.95
CA LEU A 298 10.74 -6.18 14.31
C LEU A 298 11.57 -4.95 14.67
N ALA A 299 11.23 -4.30 15.77
CA ALA A 299 11.87 -3.07 16.23
C ALA A 299 12.40 -3.22 17.64
N TYR A 300 13.53 -2.59 17.91
CA TYR A 300 14.18 -2.50 19.22
C TYR A 300 14.18 -1.06 19.69
N ARG A 301 13.69 -0.82 20.90
CA ARG A 301 13.64 0.50 21.56
C ARG A 301 14.84 0.63 22.51
N LEU A 302 15.51 1.76 22.43
CA LEU A 302 16.58 2.18 23.34
C LEU A 302 16.03 2.81 24.61
#